data_b4fb8e38d96c0ee4712613249e36febe
#
_entry.id   b4fb8e38d96c0ee4712613249e36febe
#
_cell.length_a   1.000
_cell.length_b   1.000
_cell.length_c   1.000
_cell.angle_alpha   90.00
_cell.angle_beta   90.00
_cell.angle_gamma   90.00
#
_symmetry.space_group_name_H-M   'P 1'
#
loop_
_entity.id
_entity.type
_entity.pdbx_description
1 polymer ?
#
loop_
_entity_poly.entity_id
_entity_poly.type
_entity_poly.pdbx_seq_one_letter_code
_entity_poly.pdbx_strand_id
1 'polypeptide(L)'
;METTARGDVPKTLQTIAYISIPNSADLEFLLWDLQDAIAAYAQLSGTTLPLPVDLKANDAGSVADGIVLAIEDVADDETLPAIEQTLERFGGTGTRVYAAIRAAQEGTEQARGAAVRLHKACERHDQLWCGGVAICAGSGIAALRRSPRMGLLRRPFSEAMDKLVGAVRMGCSVKHAQRLGGGNAANVDADGMVCAEPAVPAPIWRGVLKRLGTHAQTKI
;
A
#
# COMPACT_ATOMS: atom_id res chain seq x y z
N MET A 1 21.65 0.48 22.50
CA MET A 1 20.95 1.63 21.92
C MET A 1 20.59 1.25 20.49
N GLU A 2 19.33 1.01 20.22
CA GLU A 2 18.85 0.71 18.86
C GLU A 2 18.94 2.02 18.06
N THR A 3 19.77 2.06 17.04
CA THR A 3 19.88 3.24 16.16
C THR A 3 18.57 3.37 15.41
N THR A 4 17.81 4.42 15.67
CA THR A 4 16.55 4.71 14.97
C THR A 4 16.85 4.86 13.48
N ALA A 5 16.28 4.00 12.66
CA ALA A 5 16.46 4.09 11.20
C ALA A 5 15.90 5.43 10.68
N ARG A 6 16.50 5.98 9.63
CA ARG A 6 16.14 7.30 9.10
C ARG A 6 14.67 7.41 8.69
N GLY A 7 14.05 6.29 8.26
CA GLY A 7 12.61 6.21 7.94
C GLY A 7 11.70 6.12 9.17
N ASP A 8 12.22 5.90 10.37
CA ASP A 8 11.43 5.77 11.59
C ASP A 8 11.13 7.11 12.27
N VAL A 9 11.81 8.19 11.87
CA VAL A 9 11.51 9.53 12.41
C VAL A 9 10.23 10.05 11.75
N PRO A 10 9.15 10.30 12.53
CA PRO A 10 7.92 10.85 11.96
C PRO A 10 8.15 12.20 11.28
N LYS A 11 7.54 12.37 10.10
CA LYS A 11 7.55 13.62 9.33
C LYS A 11 6.18 13.83 8.71
N THR A 12 5.56 14.97 8.89
CA THR A 12 4.32 15.30 8.19
C THR A 12 4.57 15.33 6.68
N LEU A 13 3.84 14.51 5.93
CA LEU A 13 3.87 14.51 4.47
C LEU A 13 2.91 15.60 3.96
N GLN A 14 3.42 16.53 3.17
CA GLN A 14 2.61 17.58 2.55
C GLN A 14 2.03 17.12 1.21
N THR A 15 2.81 16.32 0.47
CA THR A 15 2.44 15.81 -0.84
C THR A 15 2.64 14.30 -0.92
N ILE A 16 1.71 13.61 -1.60
CA ILE A 16 1.80 12.16 -1.82
C ILE A 16 1.46 11.82 -3.28
N ALA A 17 2.31 11.02 -3.92
CA ALA A 17 2.01 10.39 -5.20
C ALA A 17 1.39 9.00 -4.95
N TYR A 18 0.22 8.73 -5.55
CA TYR A 18 -0.47 7.43 -5.51
C TYR A 18 -0.40 6.80 -6.89
N ILE A 19 0.29 5.68 -7.03
CA ILE A 19 0.65 5.12 -8.34
C ILE A 19 0.40 3.62 -8.36
N SER A 20 -0.33 3.14 -9.38
CA SER A 20 -0.55 1.71 -9.63
C SER A 20 0.30 1.22 -10.80
N ILE A 21 1.02 0.12 -10.62
CA ILE A 21 1.87 -0.50 -11.64
C ILE A 21 1.68 -2.03 -11.61
N PRO A 22 1.12 -2.65 -12.66
CA PRO A 22 0.45 -2.02 -13.80
C PRO A 22 -0.85 -1.32 -13.39
N ASN A 23 -1.46 -0.57 -14.32
CA ASN A 23 -2.79 -0.01 -14.05
C ASN A 23 -3.83 -1.14 -14.13
N SER A 24 -4.39 -1.54 -13.00
CA SER A 24 -5.43 -2.57 -12.90
C SER A 24 -6.49 -2.19 -11.86
N ALA A 25 -7.73 -2.69 -12.08
CA ALA A 25 -8.84 -2.41 -11.17
C ALA A 25 -8.57 -2.84 -9.72
N ASP A 26 -7.82 -3.91 -9.51
CA ASP A 26 -7.45 -4.41 -8.18
C ASP A 26 -6.46 -3.47 -7.48
N LEU A 27 -5.46 -2.97 -8.19
CA LEU A 27 -4.48 -2.03 -7.65
C LEU A 27 -5.10 -0.65 -7.42
N GLU A 28 -5.96 -0.19 -8.32
CA GLU A 28 -6.75 1.03 -8.11
C GLU A 28 -7.66 0.92 -6.88
N PHE A 29 -8.23 -0.27 -6.64
CA PHE A 29 -9.01 -0.51 -5.42
C PHE A 29 -8.18 -0.37 -4.15
N LEU A 30 -6.94 -0.88 -4.13
CA LEU A 30 -6.04 -0.75 -2.98
C LEU A 30 -5.71 0.73 -2.69
N LEU A 31 -5.39 1.51 -3.73
CA LEU A 31 -5.13 2.94 -3.58
C LEU A 31 -6.37 3.70 -3.12
N TRP A 32 -7.53 3.39 -3.71
CA TRP A 32 -8.79 4.00 -3.31
C TRP A 32 -9.13 3.69 -1.84
N ASP A 33 -8.97 2.43 -1.39
CA ASP A 33 -9.25 2.04 0.00
C ASP A 33 -8.32 2.75 0.99
N LEU A 34 -7.06 2.93 0.62
CA LEU A 34 -6.08 3.68 1.41
C LEU A 34 -6.46 5.17 1.51
N GLN A 35 -6.77 5.80 0.37
CA GLN A 35 -7.12 7.23 0.30
C GLN A 35 -8.42 7.51 1.06
N ASP A 36 -9.44 6.66 0.90
CA ASP A 36 -10.71 6.75 1.62
C ASP A 36 -10.50 6.68 3.14
N ALA A 37 -9.66 5.76 3.60
CA ALA A 37 -9.33 5.64 5.01
C ALA A 37 -8.53 6.84 5.53
N ILE A 38 -7.52 7.33 4.79
CA ILE A 38 -6.76 8.53 5.17
C ILE A 38 -7.71 9.73 5.30
N ALA A 39 -8.65 9.89 4.36
CA ALA A 39 -9.63 10.97 4.39
C ALA A 39 -10.56 10.87 5.61
N ALA A 40 -11.08 9.68 5.91
CA ALA A 40 -11.93 9.43 7.07
C ALA A 40 -11.20 9.75 8.39
N TYR A 41 -9.96 9.30 8.54
CA TYR A 41 -9.16 9.60 9.73
C TYR A 41 -8.80 11.07 9.86
N ALA A 42 -8.50 11.76 8.75
CA ALA A 42 -8.24 13.19 8.78
C ALA A 42 -9.47 13.99 9.22
N GLN A 43 -10.65 13.63 8.71
CA GLN A 43 -11.91 14.23 9.13
C GLN A 43 -12.18 14.05 10.63
N LEU A 44 -11.95 12.83 11.17
CA LEU A 44 -12.16 12.53 12.59
C LEU A 44 -11.16 13.23 13.50
N SER A 45 -9.91 13.41 13.06
CA SER A 45 -8.83 14.00 13.85
C SER A 45 -8.64 15.50 13.63
N GLY A 46 -9.39 16.11 12.70
CA GLY A 46 -9.22 17.52 12.34
C GLY A 46 -7.85 17.85 11.72
N THR A 47 -7.17 16.85 11.13
CA THR A 47 -5.86 17.04 10.49
C THR A 47 -6.01 17.32 9.00
N THR A 48 -5.05 18.08 8.45
CA THR A 48 -5.00 18.34 6.99
C THR A 48 -4.60 17.07 6.25
N LEU A 49 -5.23 16.85 5.08
CA LEU A 49 -4.86 15.82 4.15
C LEU A 49 -3.59 16.23 3.39
N PRO A 50 -2.66 15.31 3.15
CA PRO A 50 -1.60 15.56 2.18
C PRO A 50 -2.20 15.74 0.78
N LEU A 51 -1.63 16.67 0.01
CA LEU A 51 -2.08 16.94 -1.36
C LEU A 51 -1.64 15.81 -2.30
N PRO A 52 -2.55 15.23 -3.09
CA PRO A 52 -2.14 14.28 -4.12
C PRO A 52 -1.35 15.01 -5.22
N VAL A 53 -0.22 14.41 -5.63
CA VAL A 53 0.57 14.91 -6.75
C VAL A 53 -0.17 14.60 -8.05
N ASP A 54 -0.29 15.58 -8.95
CA ASP A 54 -0.86 15.35 -10.28
C ASP A 54 0.16 14.59 -11.15
N LEU A 55 -0.13 13.33 -11.40
CA LEU A 55 0.72 12.44 -12.20
C LEU A 55 0.77 12.83 -13.70
N LYS A 56 -0.19 13.65 -14.16
CA LYS A 56 -0.27 14.12 -15.56
C LYS A 56 0.46 15.42 -15.79
N ALA A 57 0.73 16.19 -14.73
CA ALA A 57 1.50 17.41 -14.85
C ALA A 57 2.92 17.07 -15.34
N ASN A 58 3.29 17.62 -16.50
CA ASN A 58 4.61 17.45 -17.08
C ASN A 58 5.68 18.32 -16.38
N ASP A 59 5.38 18.84 -15.20
CA ASP A 59 6.34 19.63 -14.44
C ASP A 59 7.45 18.71 -13.94
N ALA A 60 8.54 18.72 -14.69
CA ALA A 60 9.80 18.13 -14.27
C ALA A 60 10.26 18.83 -12.99
N GLY A 61 9.90 18.28 -11.82
CA GLY A 61 10.31 18.81 -10.52
C GLY A 61 9.32 18.71 -9.38
N SER A 62 8.13 18.14 -9.58
CA SER A 62 7.20 17.88 -8.46
C SER A 62 7.65 16.67 -7.64
N VAL A 63 8.65 16.87 -6.78
CA VAL A 63 9.09 15.85 -5.83
C VAL A 63 8.03 15.68 -4.74
N ALA A 64 7.52 14.47 -4.58
CA ALA A 64 6.58 14.12 -3.51
C ALA A 64 7.32 13.87 -2.19
N ASP A 65 6.71 14.25 -1.06
CA ASP A 65 7.22 13.85 0.27
C ASP A 65 7.05 12.35 0.51
N GLY A 66 5.99 11.77 -0.05
CA GLY A 66 5.70 10.35 0.00
C GLY A 66 5.22 9.78 -1.34
N ILE A 67 5.54 8.52 -1.59
CA ILE A 67 5.04 7.74 -2.72
C ILE A 67 4.36 6.50 -2.16
N VAL A 68 3.15 6.22 -2.61
CA VAL A 68 2.45 4.97 -2.36
C VAL A 68 2.32 4.20 -3.66
N LEU A 69 2.99 3.06 -3.74
CA LEU A 69 2.94 2.18 -4.89
C LEU A 69 1.93 1.05 -4.65
N ALA A 70 0.95 0.92 -5.52
CA ALA A 70 0.16 -0.31 -5.62
C ALA A 70 0.75 -1.18 -6.73
N ILE A 71 1.20 -2.39 -6.38
CA ILE A 71 1.88 -3.31 -7.31
C ILE A 71 1.35 -4.74 -7.16
N GLU A 72 1.65 -5.58 -8.13
CA GLU A 72 1.50 -7.02 -8.02
C GLU A 72 2.72 -7.69 -7.37
N ASP A 73 2.53 -8.87 -6.77
CA ASP A 73 3.61 -9.65 -6.14
C ASP A 73 4.65 -10.16 -7.13
N VAL A 74 4.25 -10.31 -8.38
CA VAL A 74 5.14 -10.65 -9.47
C VAL A 74 5.71 -9.35 -10.05
N ALA A 75 6.72 -8.80 -9.38
CA ALA A 75 7.57 -7.80 -10.01
C ALA A 75 8.51 -8.54 -10.98
N ASP A 76 8.03 -8.76 -12.19
CA ASP A 76 8.81 -9.31 -13.29
C ASP A 76 9.79 -8.27 -13.85
N ASP A 77 10.59 -8.69 -14.82
CA ASP A 77 11.59 -7.83 -15.46
C ASP A 77 10.94 -6.62 -16.20
N GLU A 78 9.64 -6.65 -16.47
CA GLU A 78 8.92 -5.54 -17.11
C GLU A 78 8.41 -4.51 -16.08
N THR A 79 8.01 -4.95 -14.91
CA THR A 79 7.42 -4.10 -13.85
C THR A 79 8.49 -3.29 -13.10
N LEU A 80 9.68 -3.88 -12.87
CA LEU A 80 10.74 -3.22 -12.11
C LEU A 80 11.26 -1.93 -12.76
N PRO A 81 11.52 -1.88 -14.08
CA PRO A 81 11.91 -0.63 -14.75
C PRO A 81 10.86 0.48 -14.63
N ALA A 82 9.57 0.14 -14.71
CA ALA A 82 8.48 1.11 -14.55
C ALA A 82 8.41 1.66 -13.11
N ILE A 83 8.70 0.83 -12.11
CA ILE A 83 8.82 1.24 -10.72
C ILE A 83 10.00 2.20 -10.55
N GLU A 84 11.18 1.86 -11.07
CA GLU A 84 12.37 2.70 -10.97
C GLU A 84 12.17 4.05 -11.64
N GLN A 85 11.60 4.07 -12.85
CA GLN A 85 11.25 5.32 -13.54
C GLN A 85 10.27 6.17 -12.71
N THR A 86 9.33 5.52 -12.01
CA THR A 86 8.37 6.20 -11.14
C THR A 86 9.06 6.81 -9.92
N LEU A 87 9.97 6.07 -9.28
CA LEU A 87 10.75 6.53 -8.14
C LEU A 87 11.65 7.72 -8.54
N GLU A 88 12.28 7.64 -9.70
CA GLU A 88 13.11 8.73 -10.24
C GLU A 88 12.27 9.98 -10.54
N ARG A 89 11.10 9.81 -11.15
CA ARG A 89 10.24 10.91 -11.58
C ARG A 89 9.61 11.69 -10.43
N PHE A 90 9.09 10.99 -9.43
CA PHE A 90 8.28 11.57 -8.35
C PHE A 90 9.00 11.64 -7.01
N GLY A 91 10.11 10.97 -6.86
CA GLY A 91 10.89 10.92 -5.63
C GLY A 91 12.14 11.76 -5.68
N GLY A 92 12.61 12.14 -4.50
CA GLY A 92 13.92 12.77 -4.28
C GLY A 92 14.58 12.15 -3.07
N THR A 93 15.76 12.65 -2.72
CA THR A 93 16.50 12.18 -1.53
C THR A 93 15.62 12.30 -0.28
N GLY A 94 15.40 11.17 0.39
CA GLY A 94 14.60 11.09 1.60
C GLY A 94 13.09 11.07 1.40
N THR A 95 12.58 10.98 0.16
CA THR A 95 11.17 10.67 -0.12
C THR A 95 10.80 9.33 0.51
N ARG A 96 9.66 9.27 1.18
CA ARG A 96 9.17 8.05 1.82
C ARG A 96 8.36 7.20 0.87
N VAL A 97 8.74 5.93 0.73
CA VAL A 97 8.10 5.00 -0.19
C VAL A 97 7.36 3.92 0.61
N TYR A 98 6.09 3.75 0.29
CA TYR A 98 5.17 2.76 0.85
C TYR A 98 4.64 1.86 -0.26
N ALA A 99 4.22 0.64 0.10
CA ALA A 99 3.60 -0.25 -0.88
C ALA A 99 2.29 -0.87 -0.40
N ALA A 100 1.36 -1.04 -1.34
CA ALA A 100 0.20 -1.91 -1.24
C ALA A 100 0.33 -3.00 -2.31
N ILE A 101 0.67 -4.22 -1.91
CA ILE A 101 0.97 -5.33 -2.82
C ILE A 101 -0.25 -6.23 -2.94
N ARG A 102 -0.74 -6.46 -4.17
CA ARG A 102 -1.69 -7.51 -4.45
C ARG A 102 -0.93 -8.81 -4.70
N ALA A 103 -1.16 -9.81 -3.86
CA ALA A 103 -0.52 -11.10 -3.97
C ALA A 103 -1.54 -12.21 -4.29
N ALA A 104 -1.04 -13.29 -4.90
CA ALA A 104 -1.79 -14.53 -5.03
C ALA A 104 -2.23 -15.04 -3.65
N GLN A 105 -3.26 -15.88 -3.61
CA GLN A 105 -3.55 -16.63 -2.39
C GLN A 105 -2.32 -17.49 -2.06
N GLU A 106 -1.93 -17.52 -0.78
CA GLU A 106 -0.68 -18.16 -0.33
C GLU A 106 0.60 -17.50 -0.89
N GLY A 107 0.48 -16.29 -1.48
CA GLY A 107 1.57 -15.53 -2.11
C GLY A 107 2.41 -14.68 -1.14
N THR A 108 2.46 -15.02 0.14
CA THR A 108 3.19 -14.23 1.16
C THR A 108 4.68 -14.12 0.85
N GLU A 109 5.33 -15.20 0.41
CA GLU A 109 6.76 -15.18 0.07
C GLU A 109 7.05 -14.36 -1.19
N GLN A 110 6.18 -14.43 -2.20
CA GLN A 110 6.27 -13.61 -3.40
C GLN A 110 6.14 -12.12 -3.07
N ALA A 111 5.16 -11.77 -2.21
CA ALA A 111 4.98 -10.41 -1.74
C ALA A 111 6.20 -9.89 -0.97
N ARG A 112 6.81 -10.70 -0.12
CA ARG A 112 8.07 -10.36 0.56
C ARG A 112 9.20 -10.16 -0.45
N GLY A 113 9.32 -11.04 -1.44
CA GLY A 113 10.30 -10.89 -2.52
C GLY A 113 10.12 -9.56 -3.27
N ALA A 114 8.87 -9.14 -3.55
CA ALA A 114 8.57 -7.85 -4.16
C ALA A 114 8.98 -6.68 -3.23
N ALA A 115 8.70 -6.77 -1.93
CA ALA A 115 9.10 -5.76 -0.95
C ALA A 115 10.63 -5.59 -0.87
N VAL A 116 11.39 -6.69 -0.88
CA VAL A 116 12.87 -6.65 -0.90
C VAL A 116 13.38 -5.95 -2.17
N ARG A 117 12.76 -6.21 -3.33
CA ARG A 117 13.14 -5.53 -4.58
C ARG A 117 12.83 -4.04 -4.54
N LEU A 118 11.66 -3.66 -3.99
CA LEU A 118 11.31 -2.25 -3.78
C LEU A 118 12.28 -1.55 -2.83
N HIS A 119 12.61 -2.19 -1.72
CA HIS A 119 13.59 -1.64 -0.77
C HIS A 119 14.92 -1.35 -1.46
N LYS A 120 15.46 -2.30 -2.22
CA LYS A 120 16.70 -2.10 -3.00
C LYS A 120 16.56 -1.00 -4.06
N ALA A 121 15.39 -0.86 -4.69
CA ALA A 121 15.14 0.23 -5.62
C ALA A 121 15.17 1.59 -4.91
N CYS A 122 14.53 1.69 -3.74
CA CYS A 122 14.56 2.92 -2.92
C CYS A 122 16.00 3.29 -2.52
N GLU A 123 16.82 2.31 -2.10
CA GLU A 123 18.23 2.56 -1.76
C GLU A 123 19.02 3.14 -2.94
N ARG A 124 18.80 2.65 -4.17
CA ARG A 124 19.47 3.17 -5.37
C ARG A 124 19.13 4.61 -5.69
N HIS A 125 17.95 5.08 -5.26
CA HIS A 125 17.46 6.44 -5.49
C HIS A 125 17.53 7.35 -4.24
N ASP A 126 18.29 6.96 -3.19
CA ASP A 126 18.40 7.68 -1.92
C ASP A 126 17.03 7.96 -1.25
N GLN A 127 16.05 7.08 -1.49
CA GLN A 127 14.71 7.14 -0.91
C GLN A 127 14.58 6.24 0.31
N LEU A 128 13.58 6.50 1.13
CA LEU A 128 13.36 5.77 2.38
C LEU A 128 12.25 4.74 2.19
N TRP A 129 12.60 3.47 2.15
CA TRP A 129 11.63 2.40 2.25
C TRP A 129 10.97 2.41 3.63
N CYS A 130 9.65 2.58 3.67
CA CYS A 130 8.86 2.68 4.89
C CYS A 130 7.98 1.45 5.16
N GLY A 131 8.04 0.45 4.28
CA GLY A 131 7.25 -0.77 4.42
C GLY A 131 5.90 -0.70 3.70
N GLY A 132 5.05 -1.69 3.94
CA GLY A 132 3.80 -1.78 3.22
C GLY A 132 2.86 -2.87 3.73
N VAL A 133 1.83 -3.13 2.94
CA VAL A 133 0.88 -4.22 3.16
C VAL A 133 0.80 -5.12 1.94
N ALA A 134 0.65 -6.42 2.17
CA ALA A 134 0.37 -7.39 1.13
C ALA A 134 -1.02 -7.99 1.34
N ILE A 135 -1.87 -7.89 0.33
CA ILE A 135 -3.21 -8.46 0.29
C ILE A 135 -3.15 -9.77 -0.49
N CYS A 136 -3.01 -10.88 0.24
CA CYS A 136 -2.83 -12.24 -0.31
C CYS A 136 -4.19 -12.87 -0.66
N ALA A 137 -4.93 -12.22 -1.54
CA ALA A 137 -6.31 -12.60 -1.86
C ALA A 137 -6.52 -13.05 -3.32
N GLY A 138 -5.48 -13.00 -4.15
CA GLY A 138 -5.57 -13.25 -5.58
C GLY A 138 -6.19 -12.08 -6.35
N SER A 139 -6.62 -12.34 -7.59
CA SER A 139 -7.26 -11.36 -8.47
C SER A 139 -8.76 -11.20 -8.18
N GLY A 140 -9.31 -10.04 -8.54
CA GLY A 140 -10.74 -9.72 -8.42
C GLY A 140 -11.12 -9.07 -7.09
N ILE A 141 -10.16 -8.60 -6.29
CA ILE A 141 -10.41 -7.93 -5.01
C ILE A 141 -11.14 -6.59 -5.16
N ALA A 142 -11.08 -5.97 -6.35
CA ALA A 142 -11.87 -4.78 -6.66
C ALA A 142 -13.38 -4.98 -6.45
N ALA A 143 -13.88 -6.21 -6.58
CA ALA A 143 -15.28 -6.55 -6.29
C ALA A 143 -15.69 -6.27 -4.82
N LEU A 144 -14.71 -6.21 -3.90
CA LEU A 144 -14.94 -5.87 -2.49
C LEU A 144 -15.25 -4.38 -2.25
N ARG A 145 -15.11 -3.52 -3.25
CA ARG A 145 -15.36 -2.07 -3.11
C ARG A 145 -16.74 -1.76 -2.54
N ARG A 146 -17.73 -2.60 -2.84
CA ARG A 146 -19.11 -2.46 -2.33
C ARG A 146 -19.34 -3.13 -0.97
N SER A 147 -18.38 -3.92 -0.49
CA SER A 147 -18.45 -4.58 0.81
C SER A 147 -18.08 -3.62 1.94
N PRO A 148 -18.77 -3.64 3.09
CA PRO A 148 -18.39 -2.82 4.23
C PRO A 148 -16.94 -3.12 4.68
N ARG A 149 -16.17 -2.10 5.02
CA ARG A 149 -14.76 -2.24 5.47
C ARG A 149 -14.64 -3.24 6.64
N MET A 150 -15.55 -3.17 7.60
CA MET A 150 -15.55 -4.04 8.79
C MET A 150 -16.39 -5.31 8.60
N GLY A 151 -16.88 -5.58 7.38
CA GLY A 151 -17.57 -6.82 7.04
C GLY A 151 -16.60 -8.00 6.96
N LEU A 152 -17.10 -9.21 7.25
CA LEU A 152 -16.30 -10.46 7.33
C LEU A 152 -15.32 -10.66 6.16
N LEU A 153 -15.74 -10.31 4.95
CA LEU A 153 -14.93 -10.53 3.73
C LEU A 153 -13.80 -9.50 3.57
N ARG A 154 -14.02 -8.25 3.97
CA ARG A 154 -13.07 -7.15 3.72
C ARG A 154 -12.24 -6.81 4.95
N ARG A 155 -12.73 -7.13 6.14
CA ARG A 155 -12.12 -6.76 7.42
C ARG A 155 -10.63 -7.08 7.53
N PRO A 156 -10.12 -8.30 7.18
CA PRO A 156 -8.69 -8.58 7.29
C PRO A 156 -7.82 -7.63 6.46
N PHE A 157 -8.30 -7.28 5.26
CA PHE A 157 -7.59 -6.38 4.35
C PHE A 157 -7.66 -4.93 4.84
N SER A 158 -8.82 -4.50 5.34
CA SER A 158 -9.00 -3.16 5.91
C SER A 158 -8.15 -2.97 7.17
N GLU A 159 -8.06 -3.96 8.05
CA GLU A 159 -7.21 -3.92 9.24
C GLU A 159 -5.70 -3.86 8.87
N ALA A 160 -5.28 -4.55 7.81
CA ALA A 160 -3.93 -4.42 7.31
C ALA A 160 -3.70 -3.03 6.70
N MET A 161 -4.64 -2.56 5.87
CA MET A 161 -4.57 -1.24 5.24
C MET A 161 -4.54 -0.12 6.28
N ASP A 162 -5.26 -0.23 7.39
CA ASP A 162 -5.25 0.76 8.48
C ASP A 162 -3.85 0.91 9.12
N LYS A 163 -3.01 -0.14 9.11
CA LYS A 163 -1.61 -0.04 9.54
C LYS A 163 -0.78 0.81 8.58
N LEU A 164 -1.00 0.63 7.28
CA LEU A 164 -0.37 1.47 6.26
C LEU A 164 -0.86 2.92 6.36
N VAL A 165 -2.16 3.13 6.56
CA VAL A 165 -2.74 4.47 6.82
C VAL A 165 -2.04 5.15 7.98
N GLY A 166 -1.84 4.44 9.10
CA GLY A 166 -1.12 4.96 10.26
C GLY A 166 0.29 5.42 9.92
N ALA A 167 1.05 4.60 9.15
CA ALA A 167 2.40 4.92 8.74
C ALA A 167 2.47 6.14 7.81
N VAL A 168 1.60 6.19 6.79
CA VAL A 168 1.53 7.30 5.83
C VAL A 168 1.15 8.60 6.54
N ARG A 169 0.16 8.58 7.44
CA ARG A 169 -0.27 9.77 8.20
C ARG A 169 0.82 10.30 9.13
N MET A 170 1.57 9.43 9.77
CA MET A 170 2.69 9.81 10.64
C MET A 170 3.97 10.07 9.84
N GLY A 171 4.00 9.74 8.56
CA GLY A 171 5.18 9.84 7.71
C GLY A 171 6.36 9.09 8.33
N CYS A 172 6.17 7.83 8.72
CA CYS A 172 7.21 6.96 9.28
C CYS A 172 7.03 5.52 8.77
N SER A 173 7.93 4.62 9.15
CA SER A 173 7.81 3.22 8.75
C SER A 173 6.56 2.55 9.35
N VAL A 174 6.02 1.54 8.65
CA VAL A 174 4.88 0.74 9.14
C VAL A 174 5.19 0.11 10.49
N LYS A 175 6.42 -0.36 10.68
CA LYS A 175 6.89 -0.93 11.94
C LYS A 175 6.89 0.09 13.09
N HIS A 176 7.35 1.31 12.81
CA HIS A 176 7.37 2.37 13.81
C HIS A 176 5.96 2.85 14.15
N ALA A 177 5.11 3.04 13.15
CA ALA A 177 3.71 3.41 13.33
C ALA A 177 2.96 2.42 14.23
N GLN A 178 3.19 1.11 14.04
CA GLN A 178 2.58 0.08 14.88
C GLN A 178 3.05 0.16 16.35
N ARG A 179 4.33 0.45 16.59
CA ARG A 179 4.85 0.65 17.95
C ARG A 179 4.21 1.85 18.62
N LEU A 180 4.08 2.98 17.94
CA LEU A 180 3.48 4.21 18.46
C LEU A 180 1.97 4.06 18.71
N GLY A 181 1.26 3.33 17.85
CA GLY A 181 -0.18 3.10 17.99
C GLY A 181 -0.56 2.06 19.07
N GLY A 182 0.39 1.53 19.82
CA GLY A 182 0.15 0.49 20.83
C GLY A 182 -0.21 -0.88 20.21
N GLY A 183 -0.04 -1.03 18.91
CA GLY A 183 -0.26 -2.28 18.19
C GLY A 183 0.90 -3.28 18.37
N ASN A 184 0.63 -4.55 18.07
CA ASN A 184 1.65 -5.58 18.10
C ASN A 184 2.53 -5.50 16.84
N ALA A 185 3.74 -4.93 16.97
CA ALA A 185 4.73 -4.86 15.90
C ALA A 185 5.24 -6.26 15.45
N ALA A 186 4.93 -7.33 16.17
CA ALA A 186 5.28 -8.70 15.78
C ALA A 186 4.57 -9.16 14.49
N ASN A 187 3.49 -8.47 14.08
CA ASN A 187 2.80 -8.75 12.82
C ASN A 187 3.46 -8.02 11.62
N VAL A 188 4.53 -7.28 11.84
CA VAL A 188 5.32 -6.61 10.79
C VAL A 188 6.61 -7.40 10.64
N ASP A 189 6.89 -7.89 9.44
CA ASP A 189 8.11 -8.66 9.18
C ASP A 189 9.38 -7.79 9.15
N ALA A 190 10.51 -8.43 8.86
CA ALA A 190 11.81 -7.75 8.82
C ALA A 190 11.86 -6.62 7.77
N ASP A 191 11.16 -6.80 6.66
CA ASP A 191 11.10 -5.85 5.54
C ASP A 191 10.03 -4.77 5.71
N GLY A 192 9.36 -4.72 6.88
CA GLY A 192 8.33 -3.75 7.19
C GLY A 192 6.96 -4.06 6.56
N MET A 193 6.73 -5.31 6.14
CA MET A 193 5.49 -5.73 5.52
C MET A 193 4.49 -6.32 6.51
N VAL A 194 3.21 -6.06 6.25
CA VAL A 194 2.07 -6.71 6.90
C VAL A 194 1.31 -7.52 5.84
N CYS A 195 1.22 -8.83 6.03
CA CYS A 195 0.47 -9.69 5.13
C CYS A 195 -0.93 -9.95 5.67
N ALA A 196 -1.94 -9.86 4.82
CA ALA A 196 -3.33 -10.15 5.12
C ALA A 196 -3.89 -11.20 4.15
N GLU A 197 -4.53 -12.21 4.71
CA GLU A 197 -5.17 -13.29 3.98
C GLU A 197 -6.69 -13.25 4.16
N PRO A 198 -7.47 -13.85 3.24
CA PRO A 198 -8.91 -13.97 3.40
C PRO A 198 -9.29 -14.69 4.70
N ALA A 199 -10.37 -14.26 5.34
CA ALA A 199 -10.91 -14.91 6.54
C ALA A 199 -11.52 -16.31 6.27
N VAL A 200 -11.60 -16.71 5.00
CA VAL A 200 -12.21 -17.98 4.56
C VAL A 200 -11.24 -18.75 3.65
N PRO A 201 -11.33 -20.11 3.64
CA PRO A 201 -10.46 -20.95 2.81
C PRO A 201 -10.50 -20.58 1.31
N ALA A 202 -9.40 -20.81 0.61
CA ALA A 202 -9.20 -20.45 -0.78
C ALA A 202 -10.31 -20.86 -1.77
N PRO A 203 -10.90 -22.08 -1.70
CA PRO A 203 -12.00 -22.46 -2.60
C PRO A 203 -13.26 -21.63 -2.38
N ILE A 204 -13.58 -21.33 -1.11
CA ILE A 204 -14.75 -20.52 -0.74
C ILE A 204 -14.50 -19.08 -1.19
N TRP A 205 -13.31 -18.55 -0.94
CA TRP A 205 -12.92 -17.20 -1.33
C TRP A 205 -13.07 -16.95 -2.82
N ARG A 206 -12.56 -17.85 -3.65
CA ARG A 206 -12.71 -17.76 -5.12
C ARG A 206 -14.18 -17.74 -5.55
N GLY A 207 -15.02 -18.54 -4.92
CA GLY A 207 -16.47 -18.52 -5.16
C GLY A 207 -17.14 -17.21 -4.77
N VAL A 208 -16.70 -16.60 -3.66
CA VAL A 208 -17.17 -15.27 -3.21
C VAL A 208 -16.80 -14.18 -4.21
N LEU A 209 -15.53 -14.09 -4.62
CA LEU A 209 -15.10 -13.09 -5.60
C LEU A 209 -15.83 -13.20 -6.93
N LYS A 210 -16.03 -14.45 -7.43
CA LYS A 210 -16.78 -14.68 -8.64
C LYS A 210 -18.23 -14.17 -8.54
N ARG A 211 -18.91 -14.42 -7.42
CA ARG A 211 -20.29 -13.92 -7.20
C ARG A 211 -20.34 -12.39 -7.13
N LEU A 212 -19.43 -11.77 -6.40
CA LEU A 212 -19.37 -10.31 -6.28
C LEU A 212 -19.08 -9.65 -7.64
N GLY A 213 -18.19 -10.24 -8.44
CA GLY A 213 -17.84 -9.74 -9.76
C GLY A 213 -19.01 -9.84 -10.77
N THR A 214 -19.76 -10.94 -10.77
CA THR A 214 -20.95 -11.08 -11.66
C THR A 214 -22.06 -10.11 -11.32
N HIS A 215 -22.31 -9.82 -10.04
CA HIS A 215 -23.30 -8.82 -9.64
C HIS A 215 -22.90 -7.37 -10.01
N ALA A 216 -21.62 -7.12 -10.25
CA ALA A 216 -21.14 -5.80 -10.68
C ALA A 216 -21.45 -5.55 -12.18
N GLN A 217 -21.48 -6.59 -13.00
CA GLN A 217 -21.75 -6.50 -14.45
C GLN A 217 -23.24 -6.44 -14.81
N THR A 218 -24.14 -6.87 -13.92
CA THR A 218 -25.59 -6.97 -14.20
C THR A 218 -26.36 -5.66 -13.87
N LYS A 219 -25.69 -4.62 -13.38
CA LYS A 219 -26.29 -3.34 -12.95
C LYS A 219 -25.81 -2.13 -13.75
N ILE A 220 -25.47 -2.33 -15.03
CA ILE A 220 -25.21 -1.26 -16.00
C ILE A 220 -26.37 -1.17 -16.96
#